data_1b052b5fe6183a30a5eb8833379131a1
#
_entry.id   1b052b5fe6183a30a5eb8833379131a1
#
_cell.length_a   1.000
_cell.length_b   1.000
_cell.length_c   1.000
_cell.angle_alpha   90.00
_cell.angle_beta   90.00
_cell.angle_gamma   90.00
#
_symmetry.space_group_name_H-M   'P 1'
#
loop_
_entity.id
_entity.type
_entity.pdbx_description
1 polymer ?
#
loop_
_entity_poly.entity_id
_entity_poly.type
_entity_poly.pdbx_seq_one_letter_code
_entity_poly.pdbx_strand_id
1 'polypeptide(L)'
;MTEYERTQIGHVIIWCLFVPAVLFAINATVGSSPHRESLLVVSVVLLITLALFYKLTVTINKETLRASFGIGMIRKRVSIAEIVACEPIRTRWWYGWGIHLTPYGWLYNVSGLDAVAITLRNGKKFALGTDDPQGLAAAILGMRSTSAGTSLCG
;
A
#
# COMPACT_ATOMS: atom_id res chain seq x y z
N MET A 1 -1.85 -7.25 20.76
CA MET A 1 -0.58 -7.74 20.19
C MET A 1 -0.75 -7.85 18.68
N THR A 2 0.15 -7.25 17.93
CA THR A 2 0.26 -7.43 16.48
C THR A 2 0.87 -8.80 16.22
N GLU A 3 0.19 -9.64 15.43
CA GLU A 3 0.66 -11.00 15.13
C GLU A 3 1.42 -11.07 13.81
N TYR A 4 1.22 -10.10 12.93
CA TYR A 4 1.97 -9.94 11.69
C TYR A 4 2.11 -8.45 11.36
N GLU A 5 3.32 -8.01 11.11
CA GLU A 5 3.62 -6.66 10.64
C GLU A 5 4.70 -6.71 9.57
N ARG A 6 4.40 -6.13 8.41
CA ARG A 6 5.33 -5.97 7.30
C ARG A 6 5.26 -4.56 6.75
N THR A 7 6.42 -3.98 6.55
CA THR A 7 6.57 -2.67 5.91
C THR A 7 7.34 -2.83 4.62
N GLN A 8 6.71 -2.48 3.51
CA GLN A 8 7.32 -2.44 2.19
C GLN A 8 7.70 -0.99 1.86
N ILE A 9 8.95 -0.76 1.47
CA ILE A 9 9.45 0.57 1.08
C ILE A 9 9.40 0.69 -0.43
N GLY A 10 8.81 1.78 -0.92
CA GLY A 10 8.65 2.09 -2.34
C GLY A 10 9.91 2.72 -2.95
N HIS A 11 11.02 1.97 -3.06
CA HIS A 11 12.27 2.51 -3.60
C HIS A 11 12.08 3.18 -4.97
N VAL A 12 11.28 2.60 -5.86
CA VAL A 12 11.00 3.18 -7.19
C VAL A 12 10.26 4.51 -7.05
N ILE A 13 9.21 4.55 -6.23
CA ILE A 13 8.45 5.78 -5.97
C ILE A 13 9.36 6.87 -5.39
N ILE A 14 10.23 6.50 -4.43
CA ILE A 14 11.17 7.43 -3.80
C ILE A 14 12.05 8.10 -4.87
N TRP A 15 12.72 7.33 -5.70
CA TRP A 15 13.63 7.91 -6.71
C TRP A 15 12.89 8.66 -7.80
N CYS A 16 11.75 8.15 -8.29
CA CYS A 16 10.95 8.80 -9.33
C CYS A 16 10.33 10.14 -8.90
N LEU A 17 10.08 10.34 -7.60
CA LEU A 17 9.52 11.58 -7.09
C LEU A 17 10.57 12.51 -6.49
N PHE A 18 11.56 11.96 -5.78
CA PHE A 18 12.59 12.76 -5.11
C PHE A 18 13.53 13.46 -6.09
N VAL A 19 14.04 12.75 -7.09
CA VAL A 19 15.00 13.33 -8.05
C VAL A 19 14.38 14.50 -8.82
N PRO A 20 13.20 14.39 -9.47
CA PRO A 20 12.57 15.54 -10.12
C PRO A 20 12.25 16.68 -9.15
N ALA A 21 11.80 16.37 -7.93
CA ALA A 21 11.50 17.40 -6.93
C ALA A 21 12.74 18.26 -6.61
N VAL A 22 13.88 17.61 -6.40
CA VAL A 22 15.17 18.31 -6.14
C VAL A 22 15.60 19.11 -7.36
N LEU A 23 15.54 18.53 -8.57
CA LEU A 23 15.90 19.23 -9.81
C LEU A 23 15.02 20.47 -10.06
N PHE A 24 13.72 20.38 -9.83
CA PHE A 24 12.82 21.53 -9.96
C PHE A 24 13.12 22.60 -8.90
N ALA A 25 13.40 22.21 -7.67
CA ALA A 25 13.78 23.12 -6.60
C ALA A 25 15.09 23.87 -6.92
N ILE A 26 16.11 23.16 -7.41
CA ILE A 26 17.38 23.75 -7.83
C ILE A 26 17.16 24.73 -8.99
N ASN A 27 16.42 24.33 -10.03
CA ASN A 27 16.11 25.21 -11.16
C ASN A 27 15.36 26.49 -10.73
N ALA A 28 14.46 26.36 -9.77
CA ALA A 28 13.71 27.50 -9.25
C ALA A 28 14.57 28.45 -8.42
N THR A 29 15.62 27.97 -7.75
CA THR A 29 16.46 28.78 -6.85
C THR A 29 17.68 29.37 -7.55
N VAL A 30 18.33 28.60 -8.42
CA VAL A 30 19.59 28.99 -9.09
C VAL A 30 19.33 29.50 -10.51
N GLY A 31 18.31 28.99 -11.20
CA GLY A 31 17.96 29.35 -12.56
C GLY A 31 17.23 30.71 -12.65
N SER A 32 17.43 31.42 -13.76
CA SER A 32 16.67 32.64 -14.10
C SER A 32 15.34 32.29 -14.82
N SER A 33 14.67 31.23 -14.39
CA SER A 33 13.46 30.76 -15.04
C SER A 33 12.27 31.68 -14.78
N PRO A 34 11.52 32.10 -15.84
CA PRO A 34 10.29 32.87 -15.66
C PRO A 34 9.19 32.10 -14.94
N HIS A 35 9.34 30.75 -14.82
CA HIS A 35 8.36 29.86 -14.19
C HIS A 35 8.78 29.41 -12.78
N ARG A 36 9.59 30.21 -12.10
CA ARG A 36 10.13 29.88 -10.76
C ARG A 36 9.09 29.44 -9.77
N GLU A 37 7.98 30.15 -9.66
CA GLU A 37 6.90 29.84 -8.71
C GLU A 37 6.23 28.50 -9.05
N SER A 38 5.96 28.26 -10.32
CA SER A 38 5.39 26.98 -10.77
C SER A 38 6.30 25.78 -10.48
N LEU A 39 7.61 25.94 -10.66
CA LEU A 39 8.60 24.90 -10.36
C LEU A 39 8.65 24.60 -8.86
N LEU A 40 8.57 25.60 -8.01
CA LEU A 40 8.51 25.41 -6.56
C LEU A 40 7.22 24.69 -6.14
N VAL A 41 6.07 25.09 -6.69
CA VAL A 41 4.78 24.42 -6.41
C VAL A 41 4.85 22.95 -6.81
N VAL A 42 5.32 22.64 -8.02
CA VAL A 42 5.48 21.24 -8.48
C VAL A 42 6.42 20.45 -7.57
N SER A 43 7.56 21.03 -7.19
CA SER A 43 8.50 20.40 -6.26
C SER A 43 7.84 20.05 -4.92
N VAL A 44 7.09 20.99 -4.34
CA VAL A 44 6.36 20.76 -3.08
C VAL A 44 5.30 19.66 -3.23
N VAL A 45 4.54 19.66 -4.33
CA VAL A 45 3.53 18.62 -4.61
C VAL A 45 4.17 17.25 -4.72
N LEU A 46 5.32 17.13 -5.40
CA LEU A 46 6.07 15.87 -5.52
C LEU A 46 6.56 15.38 -4.15
N LEU A 47 7.06 16.27 -3.30
CA LEU A 47 7.50 15.91 -1.94
C LEU A 47 6.34 15.48 -1.04
N ILE A 48 5.18 16.14 -1.14
CA ILE A 48 3.96 15.72 -0.41
C ILE A 48 3.51 14.34 -0.89
N THR A 49 3.48 14.12 -2.21
CA THR A 49 3.12 12.82 -2.78
C THR A 49 4.09 11.72 -2.31
N LEU A 50 5.38 12.03 -2.28
CA LEU A 50 6.39 11.13 -1.75
C LEU A 50 6.11 10.78 -0.27
N ALA A 51 5.84 11.75 0.58
CA ALA A 51 5.54 11.54 1.99
C ALA A 51 4.29 10.67 2.21
N LEU A 52 3.33 10.73 1.30
CA LEU A 52 2.11 9.90 1.36
C LEU A 52 2.33 8.47 0.90
N PHE A 53 3.25 8.21 -0.04
CA PHE A 53 3.35 6.92 -0.73
C PHE A 53 4.71 6.21 -0.61
N TYR A 54 5.68 6.73 0.17
CA TYR A 54 7.03 6.15 0.24
C TYR A 54 7.08 4.75 0.87
N LYS A 55 6.06 4.37 1.65
CA LYS A 55 5.97 3.04 2.27
C LYS A 55 4.52 2.56 2.39
N LEU A 56 4.37 1.24 2.45
CA LEU A 56 3.12 0.56 2.80
C LEU A 56 3.40 -0.36 3.98
N THR A 57 2.69 -0.14 5.09
CA THR A 57 2.74 -1.02 6.26
C THR A 57 1.43 -1.81 6.35
N VAL A 58 1.56 -3.13 6.35
CA VAL A 58 0.44 -4.06 6.56
C VAL A 58 0.59 -4.68 7.94
N THR A 59 -0.43 -4.52 8.76
CA THR A 59 -0.48 -5.03 10.14
C THR A 59 -1.72 -5.89 10.30
N ILE A 60 -1.54 -7.09 10.86
CA ILE A 60 -2.64 -7.99 11.22
C ILE A 60 -2.70 -8.12 12.74
N ASN A 61 -3.85 -7.79 13.28
CA ASN A 61 -4.23 -8.10 14.65
C ASN A 61 -5.26 -9.24 14.63
N LYS A 62 -5.59 -9.79 15.80
CA LYS A 62 -6.54 -10.93 15.93
C LYS A 62 -7.86 -10.76 15.17
N GLU A 63 -8.32 -9.53 15.00
CA GLU A 63 -9.64 -9.24 14.41
C GLU A 63 -9.57 -8.36 13.16
N THR A 64 -8.42 -7.68 12.92
CA THR A 64 -8.36 -6.61 11.91
C THR A 64 -7.08 -6.68 11.09
N LEU A 65 -7.24 -6.67 9.77
CA LEU A 65 -6.21 -6.36 8.79
C LEU A 65 -6.18 -4.85 8.56
N ARG A 66 -5.03 -4.22 8.74
CA ARG A 66 -4.80 -2.80 8.50
C ARG A 66 -3.68 -2.61 7.50
N ALA A 67 -3.93 -1.83 6.46
CA ALA A 67 -2.91 -1.32 5.56
C ALA A 67 -2.82 0.20 5.71
N SER A 68 -1.63 0.75 5.85
CA SER A 68 -1.38 2.19 5.97
C SER A 68 -0.24 2.64 5.07
N PHE A 69 -0.44 3.77 4.38
CA PHE A 69 0.53 4.37 3.48
C PHE A 69 1.29 5.51 4.12
N GLY A 70 2.58 5.64 3.77
CA GLY A 70 3.46 6.74 4.12
C GLY A 70 3.43 7.07 5.61
N ILE A 71 3.07 8.31 5.93
CA ILE A 71 2.89 8.80 7.30
C ILE A 71 1.60 8.30 7.97
N GLY A 72 0.83 7.41 7.31
CA GLY A 72 -0.37 6.82 7.87
C GLY A 72 -1.65 7.64 7.69
N MET A 73 -1.67 8.62 6.78
CA MET A 73 -2.88 9.37 6.45
C MET A 73 -3.88 8.51 5.65
N ILE A 74 -3.38 7.74 4.71
CA ILE A 74 -4.20 6.81 3.91
C ILE A 74 -4.17 5.45 4.60
N ARG A 75 -5.33 4.99 5.07
CA ARG A 75 -5.48 3.73 5.82
C ARG A 75 -6.66 2.93 5.29
N LYS A 76 -6.44 1.63 5.14
CA LYS A 76 -7.50 0.64 4.88
C LYS A 76 -7.59 -0.30 6.07
N ARG A 77 -8.79 -0.50 6.59
CA ARG A 77 -9.07 -1.48 7.67
C ARG A 77 -10.14 -2.43 7.20
N VAL A 78 -9.95 -3.71 7.49
CA VAL A 78 -10.87 -4.77 7.14
C VAL A 78 -10.90 -5.77 8.29
N SER A 79 -12.09 -6.20 8.70
CA SER A 79 -12.22 -7.29 9.67
C SER A 79 -11.81 -8.62 9.04
N ILE A 80 -11.00 -9.42 9.77
CA ILE A 80 -10.59 -10.76 9.33
C ILE A 80 -11.82 -11.65 9.10
N ALA A 81 -12.88 -11.48 9.90
CA ALA A 81 -14.12 -12.23 9.77
C ALA A 81 -14.86 -11.95 8.44
N GLU A 82 -14.63 -10.80 7.81
CA GLU A 82 -15.23 -10.45 6.52
C GLU A 82 -14.45 -11.02 5.33
N ILE A 83 -13.22 -11.52 5.53
CA ILE A 83 -12.38 -12.07 4.48
C ILE A 83 -12.85 -13.49 4.16
N VAL A 84 -13.29 -13.71 2.92
CA VAL A 84 -13.75 -15.02 2.42
C VAL A 84 -12.60 -15.78 1.77
N ALA A 85 -11.77 -15.11 0.98
CA ALA A 85 -10.63 -15.71 0.30
C ALA A 85 -9.45 -14.72 0.25
N CYS A 86 -8.25 -15.27 0.28
CA CYS A 86 -7.01 -14.53 0.03
C CYS A 86 -6.09 -15.41 -0.83
N GLU A 87 -5.59 -14.82 -1.90
CA GLU A 87 -4.76 -15.52 -2.88
C GLU A 87 -3.51 -14.69 -3.18
N PRO A 88 -2.30 -15.27 -3.10
CA PRO A 88 -1.09 -14.64 -3.61
C PRO A 88 -1.23 -14.46 -5.12
N ILE A 89 -1.01 -13.24 -5.60
CA ILE A 89 -1.07 -12.89 -7.01
C ILE A 89 0.20 -12.15 -7.41
N ARG A 90 0.52 -12.21 -8.70
CA ARG A 90 1.55 -11.36 -9.30
C ARG A 90 0.89 -10.36 -10.21
N THR A 91 1.05 -9.07 -9.88
CA THR A 91 0.51 -7.95 -10.66
C THR A 91 1.41 -7.69 -11.87
N ARG A 92 0.84 -7.06 -12.89
CA ARG A 92 1.61 -6.66 -14.09
C ARG A 92 2.25 -5.30 -13.86
N TRP A 93 3.42 -5.08 -14.42
CA TRP A 93 4.19 -3.85 -14.25
C TRP A 93 3.44 -2.57 -14.69
N TRP A 94 2.53 -2.68 -15.65
CA TRP A 94 1.73 -1.55 -16.14
C TRP A 94 0.57 -1.14 -15.21
N TYR A 95 0.26 -1.91 -14.17
CA TYR A 95 -0.65 -1.43 -13.13
C TYR A 95 0.00 -0.39 -12.21
N GLY A 96 1.32 -0.25 -12.29
CA GLY A 96 2.08 0.78 -11.59
C GLY A 96 2.12 0.61 -10.07
N TRP A 97 2.59 1.66 -9.42
CA TRP A 97 2.67 1.76 -7.96
C TRP A 97 1.69 2.83 -7.47
N GLY A 98 1.17 2.69 -6.25
CA GLY A 98 0.16 3.56 -5.65
C GLY A 98 -1.16 2.85 -5.41
N ILE A 99 -2.25 3.59 -5.58
CA ILE A 99 -3.62 3.08 -5.44
C ILE A 99 -4.28 3.08 -6.81
N HIS A 100 -4.55 1.90 -7.36
CA HIS A 100 -5.09 1.74 -8.71
C HIS A 100 -6.23 0.73 -8.74
N LEU A 101 -7.16 0.92 -9.68
CA LEU A 101 -8.21 -0.06 -9.95
C LEU A 101 -7.67 -1.13 -10.93
N THR A 102 -7.79 -2.40 -10.54
CA THR A 102 -7.35 -3.56 -11.31
C THR A 102 -8.49 -4.58 -11.44
N PRO A 103 -8.35 -5.62 -12.27
CA PRO A 103 -9.32 -6.72 -12.32
C PRO A 103 -9.53 -7.43 -10.96
N TYR A 104 -8.58 -7.30 -10.05
CA TYR A 104 -8.64 -7.84 -8.68
C TYR A 104 -9.24 -6.82 -7.68
N GLY A 105 -9.83 -5.73 -8.16
CA GLY A 105 -10.31 -4.60 -7.37
C GLY A 105 -9.25 -3.52 -7.14
N TRP A 106 -9.39 -2.76 -6.06
CA TRP A 106 -8.43 -1.73 -5.70
C TRP A 106 -7.09 -2.35 -5.29
N LEU A 107 -6.04 -2.07 -6.04
CA LEU A 107 -4.66 -2.44 -5.71
C LEU A 107 -4.03 -1.33 -4.85
N TYR A 108 -3.47 -1.72 -3.72
CA TYR A 108 -2.68 -0.88 -2.82
C TYR A 108 -1.24 -1.38 -2.85
N ASN A 109 -0.37 -0.74 -3.61
CA ASN A 109 1.01 -1.17 -3.80
C ASN A 109 1.98 0.02 -3.79
N VAL A 110 3.18 -0.15 -3.24
CA VAL A 110 4.26 0.87 -3.26
C VAL A 110 5.53 0.38 -3.96
N SER A 111 5.70 -0.93 -4.11
CA SER A 111 6.90 -1.53 -4.71
C SER A 111 6.63 -2.98 -5.11
N GLY A 112 7.40 -3.49 -6.07
CA GLY A 112 7.29 -4.87 -6.51
C GLY A 112 6.08 -5.17 -7.37
N LEU A 113 5.91 -6.44 -7.69
CA LEU A 113 4.81 -6.96 -8.49
C LEU A 113 3.98 -8.01 -7.74
N ASP A 114 4.41 -8.37 -6.53
CA ASP A 114 3.75 -9.38 -5.72
C ASP A 114 2.71 -8.73 -4.81
N ALA A 115 1.56 -9.36 -4.70
CA ALA A 115 0.43 -8.88 -3.91
C ALA A 115 -0.44 -10.05 -3.42
N VAL A 116 -1.32 -9.78 -2.49
CA VAL A 116 -2.38 -10.70 -2.06
C VAL A 116 -3.72 -10.11 -2.44
N ALA A 117 -4.47 -10.82 -3.29
CA ALA A 117 -5.85 -10.49 -3.60
C ALA A 117 -6.76 -10.99 -2.47
N ILE A 118 -7.57 -10.09 -1.94
CA ILE A 118 -8.46 -10.34 -0.82
C ILE A 118 -9.89 -10.15 -1.29
N THR A 119 -10.72 -11.17 -1.07
CA THR A 119 -12.15 -11.14 -1.37
C THR A 119 -12.93 -11.06 -0.06
N LEU A 120 -13.84 -10.10 0.03
CA LEU A 120 -14.71 -9.91 1.19
C LEU A 120 -16.07 -10.60 1.00
N ARG A 121 -16.75 -10.89 2.09
CA ARG A 121 -18.08 -11.51 2.12
C ARG A 121 -19.12 -10.70 1.33
N ASN A 122 -18.99 -9.39 1.25
CA ASN A 122 -19.88 -8.51 0.47
C ASN A 122 -19.55 -8.49 -1.04
N GLY A 123 -18.67 -9.37 -1.51
CA GLY A 123 -18.24 -9.46 -2.91
C GLY A 123 -17.19 -8.43 -3.34
N LYS A 124 -16.83 -7.47 -2.49
CA LYS A 124 -15.77 -6.51 -2.80
C LYS A 124 -14.42 -7.19 -2.80
N LYS A 125 -13.58 -6.80 -3.76
CA LYS A 125 -12.20 -7.29 -3.90
C LYS A 125 -11.21 -6.14 -3.78
N PHE A 126 -10.05 -6.42 -3.22
CA PHE A 126 -8.90 -5.52 -3.24
C PHE A 126 -7.61 -6.33 -3.15
N ALA A 127 -6.50 -5.74 -3.55
CA ALA A 127 -5.20 -6.38 -3.48
C ALA A 127 -4.23 -5.51 -2.68
N LEU A 128 -3.42 -6.14 -1.84
CA LEU A 128 -2.35 -5.52 -1.06
C LEU A 128 -1.00 -5.95 -1.60
N GLY A 129 -0.19 -4.98 -2.04
CA GLY A 129 1.21 -5.20 -2.39
C GLY A 129 2.00 -5.64 -1.16
N THR A 130 2.86 -6.63 -1.34
CA THR A 130 3.75 -7.14 -0.30
C THR A 130 4.96 -7.82 -0.92
N ASP A 131 6.07 -7.81 -0.22
CA ASP A 131 7.28 -8.56 -0.55
C ASP A 131 7.21 -10.03 -0.07
N ASP A 132 6.17 -10.36 0.72
CA ASP A 132 5.92 -11.71 1.24
C ASP A 132 4.44 -12.10 1.08
N PRO A 133 3.99 -12.38 -0.16
CA PRO A 133 2.58 -12.68 -0.43
C PRO A 133 2.12 -13.99 0.22
N GLN A 134 3.01 -14.97 0.34
CA GLN A 134 2.69 -16.25 0.95
C GLN A 134 2.55 -16.13 2.47
N GLY A 135 3.48 -15.41 3.13
CA GLY A 135 3.42 -15.16 4.55
C GLY A 135 2.20 -14.32 4.94
N LEU A 136 1.86 -13.29 4.16
CA LEU A 136 0.66 -12.49 4.39
C LEU A 136 -0.62 -13.31 4.23
N ALA A 137 -0.73 -14.13 3.18
CA ALA A 137 -1.88 -14.99 2.95
C ALA A 137 -2.02 -16.05 4.07
N ALA A 138 -0.92 -16.69 4.48
CA ALA A 138 -0.91 -17.65 5.57
C ALA A 138 -1.31 -17.02 6.91
N ALA A 139 -0.84 -15.80 7.21
CA ALA A 139 -1.21 -15.06 8.41
C ALA A 139 -2.71 -14.76 8.44
N ILE A 140 -3.30 -14.31 7.33
CA ILE A 140 -4.74 -14.05 7.23
C ILE A 140 -5.55 -15.34 7.45
N LEU A 141 -5.16 -16.44 6.82
CA LEU A 141 -5.85 -17.73 6.94
C LEU A 141 -5.72 -18.32 8.35
N GLY A 142 -4.56 -18.21 8.98
CA GLY A 142 -4.34 -18.64 10.35
C GLY A 142 -5.24 -17.94 11.36
N MET A 143 -5.37 -16.60 11.23
CA MET A 143 -6.28 -15.81 12.10
C MET A 143 -7.75 -16.16 11.88
N ARG A 144 -8.13 -16.42 10.63
CA ARG A 144 -9.49 -16.81 10.28
C ARG A 144 -9.89 -18.16 10.90
N SER A 145 -8.98 -19.14 10.94
CA SER A 145 -9.24 -20.42 11.58
C SER A 145 -9.40 -20.29 13.10
N THR A 146 -8.60 -19.45 13.73
CA THR A 146 -8.67 -19.17 15.17
C THR A 146 -9.98 -18.47 15.55
N SER A 147 -10.43 -17.48 14.74
CA SER A 147 -11.69 -16.78 14.99
C SER A 147 -12.93 -17.65 14.78
N ALA A 148 -12.88 -18.60 13.85
CA ALA A 148 -13.95 -19.58 13.62
C ALA A 148 -14.05 -20.62 14.77
N GLY A 149 -12.94 -21.01 15.38
CA GLY A 149 -12.90 -21.94 16.50
C GLY A 149 -13.45 -21.37 17.81
N THR A 150 -13.39 -20.05 18.01
CA THR A 150 -13.87 -19.40 19.24
C THR A 150 -15.41 -19.25 19.26
N SER A 151 -16.08 -19.32 18.10
CA SER A 151 -17.56 -19.24 18.03
C SER A 151 -18.29 -20.57 18.26
N LEU A 152 -17.55 -21.69 18.49
CA LEU A 152 -18.14 -23.02 18.77
C LEU A 152 -18.14 -23.40 20.26
N CYS A 153 -17.64 -22.55 21.15
CA CYS A 153 -17.63 -22.75 22.61
C CYS A 153 -18.38 -21.59 23.31
N GLY A 154 -19.65 -21.38 22.96
CA GLY A 154 -20.51 -20.42 23.61
C GLY A 154 -21.94 -20.96 23.67
#